data_9ca1acad4bf9534fe095960a67de1044
#
_entry.id   9ca1acad4bf9534fe095960a67de1044
#
_cell.length_a   1.000
_cell.length_b   1.000
_cell.length_c   1.000
_cell.angle_alpha   90.00
_cell.angle_beta   90.00
_cell.angle_gamma   90.00
#
_symmetry.space_group_name_H-M   'P 1'
#
loop_
_entity.id
_entity.type
_entity.pdbx_description
1 polymer ?
#
loop_
_entity_poly.entity_id
_entity_poly.type
_entity_poly.pdbx_seq_one_letter_code
_entity_poly.pdbx_strand_id
1 'polypeptide(L)'
;MLASCSERQEAMQFKADSLSIDTTVLRIAVMPTMSCLPVYYAEQSGLANKLGMKIQLLRFQAQMDIDTAIQRGHTDIAFTDLIRGTRLAQAKTPVKPIASCDEPLSLISLKTKRVKKINQMKQQMIAISRLSATDYWCDRLLDEANTSHDDIYRPQVNDVCLRAEMLRQGLVDAAMMSEPFATWMTRLGHKRLFSSEGKRPWLYVWANVSATQAQEETFLSMLDSAIIYMERDAENVIVRNILKQDYQLPPAFADTLELKPVIAPSAIHPEDMKDAEIWLNKRKAKK
;
A
#
# COMPACT_ATOMS: atom_id res chain seq x y z
N MET A 1 31.98 21.32 -40.44
CA MET A 1 30.62 20.83 -40.19
C MET A 1 30.60 20.12 -38.86
N LEU A 2 30.42 20.89 -37.80
CA LEU A 2 30.25 20.39 -36.42
C LEU A 2 29.19 21.29 -35.76
N ALA A 3 27.94 21.08 -36.15
CA ALA A 3 26.79 21.64 -35.48
C ALA A 3 25.79 20.50 -35.36
N SER A 4 25.62 19.93 -34.21
CA SER A 4 24.47 19.03 -33.93
C SER A 4 24.46 18.39 -32.56
N CYS A 5 25.22 18.82 -31.57
CA CYS A 5 25.10 18.25 -30.19
C CYS A 5 24.41 19.15 -29.17
N SER A 6 24.22 20.44 -29.46
CA SER A 6 23.57 21.36 -28.52
C SER A 6 22.03 21.39 -28.62
N GLU A 7 21.48 21.08 -29.79
CA GLU A 7 20.02 21.15 -30.02
C GLU A 7 19.25 19.92 -29.46
N ARG A 8 19.91 18.81 -29.15
CA ARG A 8 19.27 17.64 -28.57
C ARG A 8 19.21 17.67 -27.02
N GLN A 9 19.98 18.50 -26.37
CA GLN A 9 19.92 18.68 -24.92
C GLN A 9 18.83 19.65 -24.47
N GLU A 10 18.37 20.54 -25.30
CA GLU A 10 17.28 21.48 -25.00
C GLU A 10 15.87 20.84 -25.11
N ALA A 11 15.74 19.74 -25.84
CA ALA A 11 14.45 19.07 -26.03
C ALA A 11 14.07 18.12 -24.88
N MET A 12 14.93 17.91 -23.88
CA MET A 12 14.66 17.13 -22.66
C MET A 12 14.58 17.97 -21.40
N GLN A 13 14.55 19.27 -21.53
CA GLN A 13 14.11 20.15 -20.46
C GLN A 13 12.59 20.01 -20.39
N PHE A 14 12.12 19.06 -19.60
CA PHE A 14 10.76 19.08 -19.09
C PHE A 14 10.53 20.51 -18.63
N LYS A 15 9.78 21.28 -19.39
CA LYS A 15 9.07 22.42 -18.84
C LYS A 15 8.33 21.86 -17.63
N ALA A 16 8.83 22.16 -16.45
CA ALA A 16 8.02 22.25 -15.27
C ALA A 16 7.04 23.37 -15.58
N ASP A 17 6.01 23.08 -16.38
CA ASP A 17 4.83 23.89 -16.41
C ASP A 17 4.45 24.00 -14.94
N SER A 18 4.51 25.20 -14.43
CA SER A 18 3.84 25.57 -13.21
C SER A 18 2.34 25.35 -13.48
N LEU A 19 1.94 24.08 -13.45
CA LEU A 19 0.55 23.69 -13.32
C LEU A 19 0.11 24.45 -12.08
N SER A 20 -0.70 25.47 -12.28
CA SER A 20 -1.39 26.14 -11.18
C SER A 20 -2.12 25.02 -10.44
N ILE A 21 -1.57 24.60 -9.28
CA ILE A 21 -2.17 23.55 -8.49
C ILE A 21 -3.52 24.10 -8.08
N ASP A 22 -4.59 23.52 -8.64
CA ASP A 22 -5.96 23.85 -8.20
C ASP A 22 -6.09 23.35 -6.77
N THR A 23 -5.91 24.26 -5.81
CA THR A 23 -5.96 23.95 -4.37
C THR A 23 -7.35 23.48 -3.92
N THR A 24 -8.34 23.51 -4.83
CA THR A 24 -9.68 22.97 -4.59
C THR A 24 -9.76 21.45 -4.88
N VAL A 25 -8.77 20.87 -5.57
CA VAL A 25 -8.71 19.44 -5.88
C VAL A 25 -7.80 18.74 -4.90
N LEU A 26 -8.33 17.79 -4.14
CA LEU A 26 -7.57 16.98 -3.20
C LEU A 26 -6.90 15.82 -3.94
N ARG A 27 -5.56 15.79 -3.95
CA ARG A 27 -4.77 14.75 -4.60
C ARG A 27 -4.49 13.62 -3.60
N ILE A 28 -4.91 12.41 -3.93
CA ILE A 28 -4.87 11.27 -3.01
C ILE A 28 -4.05 10.15 -3.65
N ALA A 29 -2.94 9.78 -3.03
CA ALA A 29 -2.12 8.64 -3.45
C ALA A 29 -2.69 7.34 -2.87
N VAL A 30 -3.03 6.39 -3.76
CA VAL A 30 -3.69 5.13 -3.42
C VAL A 30 -2.96 3.93 -4.01
N MET A 31 -3.18 2.76 -3.39
CA MET A 31 -2.67 1.45 -3.81
C MET A 31 -3.81 0.45 -3.91
N PRO A 32 -3.60 -0.69 -4.59
CA PRO A 32 -4.59 -1.77 -4.63
C PRO A 32 -4.63 -2.55 -3.30
N THR A 33 -5.19 -1.94 -2.25
CA THR A 33 -5.46 -2.53 -0.94
C THR A 33 -6.94 -2.37 -0.61
N MET A 34 -7.49 -3.22 0.26
CA MET A 34 -8.92 -3.14 0.60
C MET A 34 -9.25 -1.83 1.32
N SER A 35 -8.34 -1.29 2.13
CA SER A 35 -8.54 0.00 2.79
C SER A 35 -8.56 1.21 1.85
N CYS A 36 -7.99 1.08 0.63
CA CYS A 36 -8.10 2.12 -0.40
C CYS A 36 -9.40 2.02 -1.23
N LEU A 37 -10.08 0.87 -1.18
CA LEU A 37 -11.26 0.62 -2.00
C LEU A 37 -12.36 1.68 -1.86
N PRO A 38 -12.67 2.23 -0.66
CA PRO A 38 -13.65 3.30 -0.50
C PRO A 38 -13.30 4.58 -1.28
N VAL A 39 -12.02 4.91 -1.41
CA VAL A 39 -11.57 6.10 -2.17
C VAL A 39 -11.81 5.90 -3.67
N TYR A 40 -11.43 4.72 -4.20
CA TYR A 40 -11.72 4.37 -5.58
C TYR A 40 -13.24 4.37 -5.86
N TYR A 41 -14.02 3.83 -4.93
CA TYR A 41 -15.47 3.83 -5.03
C TYR A 41 -16.03 5.25 -5.03
N ALA A 42 -15.59 6.12 -4.14
CA ALA A 42 -16.04 7.51 -4.06
C ALA A 42 -15.78 8.29 -5.36
N GLU A 43 -14.65 8.03 -6.02
CA GLU A 43 -14.34 8.60 -7.33
C GLU A 43 -15.26 8.04 -8.42
N GLN A 44 -15.29 6.70 -8.58
CA GLN A 44 -15.98 6.06 -9.71
C GLN A 44 -17.51 6.14 -9.61
N SER A 45 -18.08 6.17 -8.41
CA SER A 45 -19.53 6.37 -8.20
C SER A 45 -19.96 7.83 -8.28
N GLY A 46 -19.01 8.77 -8.34
CA GLY A 46 -19.26 10.20 -8.26
C GLY A 46 -19.68 10.67 -6.86
N LEU A 47 -19.52 9.82 -5.83
CA LEU A 47 -19.88 10.17 -4.45
C LEU A 47 -19.08 11.37 -3.93
N ALA A 48 -17.79 11.44 -4.22
CA ALA A 48 -16.96 12.57 -3.82
C ALA A 48 -17.54 13.91 -4.31
N ASN A 49 -17.94 13.97 -5.59
CA ASN A 49 -18.57 15.18 -6.16
C ASN A 49 -19.93 15.49 -5.51
N LYS A 50 -20.75 14.46 -5.21
CA LYS A 50 -22.03 14.63 -4.51
C LYS A 50 -21.85 15.19 -3.10
N LEU A 51 -20.72 14.90 -2.45
CA LEU A 51 -20.32 15.44 -1.16
C LEU A 51 -19.58 16.79 -1.26
N GLY A 52 -19.53 17.38 -2.47
CA GLY A 52 -18.88 18.67 -2.70
C GLY A 52 -17.34 18.62 -2.74
N MET A 53 -16.75 17.42 -2.81
CA MET A 53 -15.29 17.24 -2.88
C MET A 53 -14.84 16.97 -4.31
N LYS A 54 -13.83 17.72 -4.76
CA LYS A 54 -13.10 17.38 -5.96
C LYS A 54 -11.86 16.57 -5.56
N ILE A 55 -11.77 15.33 -6.00
CA ILE A 55 -10.64 14.45 -5.73
C ILE A 55 -9.93 14.05 -7.03
N GLN A 56 -8.64 13.82 -6.94
CA GLN A 56 -7.82 13.23 -7.99
C GLN A 56 -7.03 12.06 -7.42
N LEU A 57 -7.27 10.85 -7.90
CA LEU A 57 -6.53 9.68 -7.46
C LEU A 57 -5.22 9.53 -8.23
N LEU A 58 -4.12 9.46 -7.49
CA LEU A 58 -2.80 9.09 -7.97
C LEU A 58 -2.61 7.60 -7.68
N ARG A 59 -2.76 6.77 -8.72
CA ARG A 59 -2.76 5.32 -8.62
C ARG A 59 -1.35 4.76 -8.71
N PHE A 60 -0.92 4.06 -7.69
CA PHE A 60 0.41 3.44 -7.62
C PHE A 60 0.29 1.95 -7.36
N GLN A 61 1.25 1.17 -7.90
CA GLN A 61 1.38 -0.26 -7.63
C GLN A 61 2.50 -0.54 -6.60
N ALA A 62 3.35 0.45 -6.35
CA ALA A 62 4.48 0.35 -5.44
C ALA A 62 4.50 1.50 -4.43
N GLN A 63 4.70 1.17 -3.16
CA GLN A 63 4.79 2.18 -2.09
C GLN A 63 5.96 3.16 -2.28
N MET A 64 7.03 2.75 -2.95
CA MET A 64 8.16 3.65 -3.25
C MET A 64 7.75 4.84 -4.12
N ASP A 65 6.79 4.65 -5.01
CA ASP A 65 6.31 5.71 -5.89
C ASP A 65 5.43 6.69 -5.10
N ILE A 66 4.66 6.18 -4.12
CA ILE A 66 3.94 7.02 -3.15
C ILE A 66 4.92 7.85 -2.32
N ASP A 67 6.00 7.25 -1.79
CA ASP A 67 7.04 7.99 -1.07
C ASP A 67 7.58 9.16 -1.91
N THR A 68 7.84 8.90 -3.18
CA THR A 68 8.34 9.92 -4.12
C THR A 68 7.30 11.01 -4.37
N ALA A 69 6.02 10.65 -4.53
CA ALA A 69 4.93 11.61 -4.69
C ALA A 69 4.78 12.50 -3.45
N ILE A 70 4.86 11.92 -2.26
CA ILE A 70 4.85 12.66 -0.99
C ILE A 70 6.04 13.63 -0.91
N GLN A 71 7.27 13.14 -1.16
CA GLN A 71 8.49 13.97 -1.06
C GLN A 71 8.49 15.14 -2.04
N ARG A 72 7.88 14.99 -3.20
CA ARG A 72 7.76 16.03 -4.22
C ARG A 72 6.55 16.95 -4.04
N GLY A 73 5.71 16.71 -3.03
CA GLY A 73 4.48 17.48 -2.80
C GLY A 73 3.42 17.28 -3.91
N HIS A 74 3.46 16.14 -4.59
CA HIS A 74 2.50 15.82 -5.64
C HIS A 74 1.19 15.25 -5.09
N THR A 75 1.11 14.93 -3.80
CA THR A 75 -0.08 14.42 -3.13
C THR A 75 -0.34 15.17 -1.84
N ASP A 76 -1.61 15.33 -1.51
CA ASP A 76 -2.08 15.98 -0.29
C ASP A 76 -2.37 14.94 0.80
N ILE A 77 -2.92 13.79 0.39
CA ILE A 77 -3.20 12.62 1.25
C ILE A 77 -2.64 11.37 0.59
N ALA A 78 -2.10 10.46 1.40
CA ALA A 78 -1.54 9.20 0.91
C ALA A 78 -1.87 8.04 1.83
N PHE A 79 -2.19 6.88 1.23
CA PHE A 79 -2.21 5.61 1.92
C PHE A 79 -0.83 4.97 1.82
N THR A 80 -0.06 5.01 2.90
CA THR A 80 1.25 4.35 2.95
C THR A 80 1.46 3.67 4.29
N ASP A 81 2.43 2.76 4.34
CA ASP A 81 2.64 1.99 5.57
C ASP A 81 3.34 2.81 6.66
N LEU A 82 3.10 2.38 7.88
CA LEU A 82 3.63 3.00 9.09
C LEU A 82 5.16 3.17 9.04
N ILE A 83 5.90 2.17 8.58
CA ILE A 83 7.36 2.20 8.53
C ILE A 83 7.84 3.26 7.53
N ARG A 84 7.22 3.30 6.34
CA ARG A 84 7.58 4.26 5.30
C ARG A 84 7.20 5.68 5.66
N GLY A 85 5.99 5.89 6.17
CA GLY A 85 5.56 7.19 6.62
C GLY A 85 6.42 7.73 7.78
N THR A 86 6.75 6.89 8.76
CA THR A 86 7.66 7.24 9.84
C THR A 86 9.06 7.60 9.32
N ARG A 87 9.57 6.83 8.33
CA ARG A 87 10.86 7.14 7.69
C ARG A 87 10.85 8.47 6.96
N LEU A 88 9.75 8.82 6.27
CA LEU A 88 9.57 10.11 5.62
C LEU A 88 9.56 11.26 6.64
N ALA A 89 8.82 11.10 7.73
CA ALA A 89 8.79 12.08 8.82
C ALA A 89 10.18 12.28 9.48
N GLN A 90 10.92 11.18 9.72
CA GLN A 90 12.31 11.25 10.21
C GLN A 90 13.26 11.96 9.21
N ALA A 91 12.99 11.86 7.91
CA ALA A 91 13.72 12.58 6.86
C ALA A 91 13.26 14.04 6.70
N LYS A 92 12.43 14.55 7.63
CA LYS A 92 11.85 15.90 7.62
C LYS A 92 10.94 16.19 6.43
N THR A 93 10.40 15.16 5.78
CA THR A 93 9.33 15.34 4.82
C THR A 93 8.08 15.86 5.56
N PRO A 94 7.39 16.88 5.05
CA PRO A 94 6.29 17.53 5.77
C PRO A 94 5.00 16.69 5.73
N VAL A 95 5.00 15.57 6.46
CA VAL A 95 3.86 14.63 6.55
C VAL A 95 3.54 14.28 7.99
N LYS A 96 2.28 14.03 8.24
CA LYS A 96 1.76 13.53 9.52
C LYS A 96 0.75 12.42 9.29
N PRO A 97 0.68 11.38 10.15
CA PRO A 97 -0.41 10.42 10.09
C PRO A 97 -1.70 11.09 10.57
N ILE A 98 -2.83 10.74 9.96
CA ILE A 98 -4.15 11.24 10.35
C ILE A 98 -5.13 10.15 10.77
N ALA A 99 -4.93 8.91 10.29
CA ALA A 99 -5.71 7.75 10.71
C ALA A 99 -4.95 6.46 10.46
N SER A 100 -5.34 5.38 11.17
CA SER A 100 -4.89 4.01 10.94
C SER A 100 -5.95 3.19 10.21
N CYS A 101 -5.52 2.24 9.35
CA CYS A 101 -6.40 1.37 8.59
C CYS A 101 -6.23 -0.08 9.02
N ASP A 102 -7.34 -0.79 9.26
CA ASP A 102 -7.32 -2.22 9.56
C ASP A 102 -7.16 -3.03 8.27
N GLU A 103 -5.93 -3.10 7.80
CA GLU A 103 -5.55 -3.83 6.59
C GLU A 103 -4.64 -5.01 6.97
N PRO A 104 -5.10 -6.28 6.88
CA PRO A 104 -4.25 -7.41 7.22
C PRO A 104 -3.14 -7.63 6.18
N LEU A 105 -1.94 -7.93 6.68
CA LEU A 105 -0.79 -8.35 5.89
C LEU A 105 -0.53 -9.84 6.13
N SER A 106 -0.31 -10.59 5.07
CA SER A 106 -0.14 -12.04 5.13
C SER A 106 1.19 -12.50 4.53
N LEU A 107 1.79 -13.53 5.13
CA LEU A 107 2.87 -14.29 4.51
C LEU A 107 2.26 -15.51 3.82
N ILE A 108 2.38 -15.57 2.49
CA ILE A 108 1.86 -16.65 1.66
C ILE A 108 3.04 -17.45 1.10
N SER A 109 3.07 -18.77 1.34
CA SER A 109 4.08 -19.69 0.81
C SER A 109 3.58 -20.42 -0.43
N LEU A 110 4.47 -20.63 -1.39
CA LEU A 110 4.22 -21.38 -2.60
C LEU A 110 3.78 -22.81 -2.27
N LYS A 111 2.68 -23.26 -2.86
CA LYS A 111 2.06 -24.58 -2.57
C LYS A 111 3.00 -25.77 -2.77
N THR A 112 3.88 -25.70 -3.75
CA THR A 112 4.85 -26.78 -4.06
C THR A 112 5.93 -26.96 -2.99
N LYS A 113 6.20 -25.92 -2.18
CA LYS A 113 7.17 -25.98 -1.08
C LYS A 113 6.67 -26.79 0.12
N ARG A 114 5.36 -27.00 0.25
CA ARG A 114 4.74 -27.76 1.35
C ARG A 114 5.12 -27.28 2.76
N VAL A 115 5.52 -26.02 2.87
CA VAL A 115 5.90 -25.38 4.14
C VAL A 115 4.66 -25.16 5.02
N LYS A 116 4.79 -25.43 6.30
CA LYS A 116 3.71 -25.26 7.30
C LYS A 116 4.06 -24.23 8.37
N LYS A 117 5.35 -23.97 8.57
CA LYS A 117 5.86 -23.04 9.61
C LYS A 117 7.03 -22.24 9.05
N ILE A 118 7.27 -21.06 9.59
CA ILE A 118 8.29 -20.10 9.13
C ILE A 118 9.70 -20.68 9.27
N ASN A 119 10.00 -21.44 10.32
CA ASN A 119 11.32 -22.05 10.51
C ASN A 119 11.70 -23.08 9.42
N GLN A 120 10.73 -23.51 8.59
CA GLN A 120 10.97 -24.36 7.42
C GLN A 120 11.35 -23.54 6.17
N MET A 121 11.36 -22.21 6.26
CA MET A 121 11.70 -21.31 5.13
C MET A 121 13.20 -21.07 4.97
N LYS A 122 14.05 -21.77 5.72
CA LYS A 122 15.51 -21.62 5.59
C LYS A 122 15.97 -21.80 4.15
N GLN A 123 16.85 -20.88 3.70
CA GLN A 123 17.37 -20.80 2.33
C GLN A 123 16.31 -20.65 1.24
N GLN A 124 15.14 -20.12 1.62
CA GLN A 124 14.07 -19.81 0.69
C GLN A 124 13.98 -18.29 0.44
N MET A 125 13.30 -17.92 -0.65
CA MET A 125 13.06 -16.53 -1.02
C MET A 125 11.71 -16.06 -0.48
N ILE A 126 11.72 -14.97 0.32
CA ILE A 126 10.52 -14.27 0.75
C ILE A 126 10.49 -12.88 0.08
N ALA A 127 9.62 -12.69 -0.91
CA ALA A 127 9.49 -11.40 -1.58
C ALA A 127 8.84 -10.36 -0.65
N ILE A 128 9.50 -9.21 -0.52
CA ILE A 128 9.10 -8.09 0.33
C ILE A 128 9.35 -6.75 -0.39
N SER A 129 8.86 -5.68 0.20
CA SER A 129 9.35 -4.31 -0.06
C SER A 129 10.26 -3.91 1.09
N ARG A 130 11.53 -3.56 0.83
CA ARG A 130 12.49 -3.21 1.88
C ARG A 130 12.10 -1.92 2.60
N LEU A 131 12.42 -1.85 3.89
CA LEU A 131 12.10 -0.72 4.76
C LEU A 131 10.62 -0.32 4.68
N SER A 132 9.76 -1.32 4.77
CA SER A 132 8.30 -1.21 4.78
C SER A 132 7.70 -2.15 5.84
N ALA A 133 6.39 -2.10 6.00
CA ALA A 133 5.68 -3.02 6.88
C ALA A 133 5.90 -4.50 6.51
N THR A 134 6.10 -4.82 5.22
CA THR A 134 6.41 -6.20 4.79
C THR A 134 7.76 -6.68 5.29
N ASP A 135 8.77 -5.81 5.34
CA ASP A 135 10.11 -6.11 5.89
C ASP A 135 10.05 -6.20 7.42
N TYR A 136 9.31 -5.27 8.06
CA TYR A 136 9.10 -5.28 9.50
C TYR A 136 8.44 -6.58 9.99
N TRP A 137 7.34 -6.99 9.37
CA TRP A 137 6.66 -8.22 9.74
C TRP A 137 7.50 -9.47 9.42
N CYS A 138 8.28 -9.46 8.33
CA CYS A 138 9.21 -10.54 8.04
C CYS A 138 10.26 -10.69 9.15
N ASP A 139 10.86 -9.59 9.63
CA ASP A 139 11.80 -9.61 10.76
C ASP A 139 11.13 -10.20 12.02
N ARG A 140 9.94 -9.69 12.39
CA ARG A 140 9.20 -10.15 13.56
C ARG A 140 8.93 -11.65 13.53
N LEU A 141 8.51 -12.14 12.37
CA LEU A 141 8.19 -13.56 12.20
C LEU A 141 9.41 -14.45 12.28
N LEU A 142 10.56 -14.00 11.79
CA LEU A 142 11.82 -14.73 11.91
C LEU A 142 12.32 -14.76 13.35
N ASP A 143 12.24 -13.63 14.05
CA ASP A 143 12.59 -13.52 15.47
C ASP A 143 11.69 -14.45 16.32
N GLU A 144 10.38 -14.43 16.14
CA GLU A 144 9.41 -15.31 16.82
C GLU A 144 9.66 -16.79 16.52
N ALA A 145 10.11 -17.12 15.31
CA ALA A 145 10.43 -18.49 14.90
C ALA A 145 11.86 -18.92 15.26
N ASN A 146 12.64 -18.08 15.95
CA ASN A 146 14.07 -18.31 16.23
C ASN A 146 14.86 -18.71 14.98
N THR A 147 14.57 -18.04 13.85
CA THR A 147 15.22 -18.27 12.55
C THR A 147 16.16 -17.12 12.23
N SER A 148 17.41 -17.42 11.85
CA SER A 148 18.36 -16.38 11.47
C SER A 148 17.89 -15.62 10.25
N HIS A 149 18.02 -14.29 10.29
CA HIS A 149 17.69 -13.42 9.15
C HIS A 149 18.57 -13.70 7.94
N ASP A 150 19.80 -14.19 8.16
CA ASP A 150 20.74 -14.55 7.10
C ASP A 150 20.38 -15.88 6.40
N ASP A 151 19.52 -16.68 7.03
CA ASP A 151 19.00 -17.92 6.44
C ASP A 151 17.91 -17.67 5.38
N ILE A 152 17.45 -16.43 5.19
CA ILE A 152 16.34 -16.10 4.31
C ILE A 152 16.77 -15.09 3.24
N TYR A 153 16.56 -15.43 1.97
CA TYR A 153 16.74 -14.51 0.86
C TYR A 153 15.52 -13.61 0.74
N ARG A 154 15.74 -12.27 0.68
CA ARG A 154 14.66 -11.28 0.61
C ARG A 154 14.74 -10.46 -0.67
N PRO A 155 14.27 -10.99 -1.82
CA PRO A 155 14.19 -10.22 -3.03
C PRO A 155 13.23 -9.04 -2.82
N GLN A 156 13.69 -7.84 -3.24
CA GLN A 156 12.87 -6.65 -3.19
C GLN A 156 11.96 -6.59 -4.41
N VAL A 157 10.67 -6.73 -4.19
CA VAL A 157 9.62 -6.59 -5.21
C VAL A 157 8.60 -5.58 -4.69
N ASN A 158 8.72 -4.34 -5.13
CA ASN A 158 7.91 -3.23 -4.58
C ASN A 158 6.48 -3.22 -5.11
N ASP A 159 6.29 -3.57 -6.37
CA ASP A 159 4.99 -3.69 -7.01
C ASP A 159 4.23 -4.90 -6.43
N VAL A 160 3.04 -4.66 -5.86
CA VAL A 160 2.25 -5.68 -5.18
C VAL A 160 1.64 -6.69 -6.16
N CYS A 161 1.23 -6.23 -7.36
CA CYS A 161 0.68 -7.09 -8.40
C CYS A 161 1.76 -8.02 -8.95
N LEU A 162 2.95 -7.46 -9.25
CA LEU A 162 4.10 -8.23 -9.69
C LEU A 162 4.52 -9.25 -8.63
N ARG A 163 4.53 -8.86 -7.35
CA ARG A 163 4.89 -9.76 -6.25
C ARG A 163 3.94 -10.96 -6.14
N ALA A 164 2.62 -10.73 -6.31
CA ALA A 164 1.64 -11.79 -6.35
C ALA A 164 1.84 -12.70 -7.56
N GLU A 165 2.11 -12.13 -8.73
CA GLU A 165 2.36 -12.87 -9.96
C GLU A 165 3.65 -13.72 -9.88
N MET A 166 4.73 -13.18 -9.32
CA MET A 166 5.97 -13.93 -9.09
C MET A 166 5.75 -15.15 -8.18
N LEU A 167 4.94 -15.01 -7.12
CA LEU A 167 4.57 -16.16 -6.28
C LEU A 167 3.72 -17.17 -7.07
N ARG A 168 2.75 -16.70 -7.85
CA ARG A 168 1.89 -17.55 -8.67
C ARG A 168 2.69 -18.39 -9.67
N GLN A 169 3.73 -17.81 -10.27
CA GLN A 169 4.62 -18.48 -11.23
C GLN A 169 5.72 -19.31 -10.55
N GLY A 170 5.86 -19.24 -9.22
CA GLY A 170 6.91 -19.97 -8.50
C GLY A 170 8.30 -19.36 -8.63
N LEU A 171 8.41 -18.09 -9.00
CA LEU A 171 9.67 -17.34 -9.08
C LEU A 171 10.19 -16.92 -7.69
N VAL A 172 9.34 -16.97 -6.68
CA VAL A 172 9.69 -16.81 -5.26
C VAL A 172 8.99 -17.90 -4.45
N ASP A 173 9.55 -18.22 -3.29
CA ASP A 173 9.08 -19.33 -2.45
C ASP A 173 7.94 -18.89 -1.50
N ALA A 174 7.94 -17.61 -1.14
CA ALA A 174 6.89 -16.96 -0.39
C ALA A 174 6.86 -15.46 -0.69
N ALA A 175 5.77 -14.80 -0.31
CA ALA A 175 5.64 -13.36 -0.43
C ALA A 175 4.78 -12.77 0.70
N MET A 176 5.15 -11.58 1.17
CA MET A 176 4.31 -10.76 2.03
C MET A 176 3.35 -9.96 1.16
N MET A 177 2.05 -10.04 1.42
CA MET A 177 1.04 -9.33 0.64
C MET A 177 -0.20 -8.98 1.45
N SER A 178 -0.88 -7.91 1.03
CA SER A 178 -2.16 -7.46 1.57
C SER A 178 -3.33 -8.15 0.89
N GLU A 179 -4.52 -7.91 1.39
CA GLU A 179 -5.73 -8.27 0.68
C GLU A 179 -5.96 -7.29 -0.52
N PRO A 180 -6.55 -7.73 -1.61
CA PRO A 180 -7.16 -9.04 -1.86
C PRO A 180 -6.18 -10.09 -2.42
N PHE A 181 -4.90 -9.75 -2.62
CA PHE A 181 -3.90 -10.62 -3.23
C PHE A 181 -3.62 -11.87 -2.38
N ALA A 182 -3.61 -11.73 -1.05
CA ALA A 182 -3.42 -12.86 -0.14
C ALA A 182 -4.56 -13.89 -0.30
N THR A 183 -5.79 -13.43 -0.39
CA THR A 183 -6.95 -14.29 -0.67
C THR A 183 -6.89 -14.90 -2.07
N TRP A 184 -6.47 -14.15 -3.09
CA TRP A 184 -6.29 -14.69 -4.43
C TRP A 184 -5.29 -15.85 -4.43
N MET A 185 -4.12 -15.68 -3.81
CA MET A 185 -3.11 -16.73 -3.73
C MET A 185 -3.59 -17.95 -2.93
N THR A 186 -4.32 -17.76 -1.84
CA THR A 186 -4.86 -18.89 -1.07
C THR A 186 -5.91 -19.67 -1.83
N ARG A 187 -6.75 -19.04 -2.65
CA ARG A 187 -7.68 -19.73 -3.57
C ARG A 187 -6.98 -20.54 -4.65
N LEU A 188 -5.77 -20.16 -5.06
CA LEU A 188 -4.92 -20.94 -5.96
C LEU A 188 -4.18 -22.10 -5.24
N GLY A 189 -4.44 -22.31 -3.95
CA GLY A 189 -3.89 -23.40 -3.15
C GLY A 189 -2.55 -23.08 -2.48
N HIS A 190 -2.07 -21.84 -2.55
CA HIS A 190 -0.90 -21.39 -1.78
C HIS A 190 -1.22 -21.34 -0.29
N LYS A 191 -0.21 -21.52 0.57
CA LYS A 191 -0.41 -21.66 2.00
C LYS A 191 -0.20 -20.32 2.73
N ARG A 192 -1.20 -19.83 3.43
CA ARG A 192 -1.04 -18.72 4.39
C ARG A 192 -0.32 -19.23 5.63
N LEU A 193 0.89 -18.73 5.88
CA LEU A 193 1.70 -19.07 7.05
C LEU A 193 1.47 -18.10 8.20
N PHE A 194 1.06 -16.87 7.89
CA PHE A 194 0.83 -15.79 8.84
C PHE A 194 -0.25 -14.83 8.33
N SER A 195 -0.98 -14.24 9.27
CA SER A 195 -1.81 -13.06 9.05
C SER A 195 -1.61 -12.07 10.21
N SER A 196 -1.56 -10.78 9.92
CA SER A 196 -1.57 -9.73 10.93
C SER A 196 -2.98 -9.32 11.36
N GLU A 197 -4.02 -10.03 10.93
CA GLU A 197 -5.40 -9.79 11.33
C GLU A 197 -5.53 -9.78 12.87
N GLY A 198 -6.19 -8.76 13.42
CA GLY A 198 -6.31 -8.54 14.85
C GLY A 198 -5.01 -8.10 15.56
N LYS A 199 -3.96 -7.80 14.82
CA LYS A 199 -2.70 -7.23 15.31
C LYS A 199 -2.67 -5.72 15.05
N ARG A 200 -1.56 -5.08 15.39
CA ARG A 200 -1.37 -3.64 15.12
C ARG A 200 -1.53 -3.33 13.64
N PRO A 201 -2.21 -2.22 13.30
CA PRO A 201 -2.34 -1.77 11.93
C PRO A 201 -0.98 -1.43 11.34
N TRP A 202 -0.80 -1.70 10.07
CA TRP A 202 0.43 -1.37 9.36
C TRP A 202 0.22 -0.32 8.27
N LEU A 203 -1.02 -0.14 7.79
CA LEU A 203 -1.39 0.84 6.79
C LEU A 203 -2.00 2.07 7.49
N TYR A 204 -1.61 3.25 7.05
CA TYR A 204 -2.05 4.52 7.62
C TYR A 204 -2.43 5.49 6.52
N VAL A 205 -3.35 6.39 6.84
CA VAL A 205 -3.59 7.59 6.06
C VAL A 205 -2.65 8.67 6.56
N TRP A 206 -1.86 9.22 5.64
CA TRP A 206 -0.91 10.29 5.90
C TRP A 206 -1.34 11.54 5.15
N ALA A 207 -1.28 12.69 5.78
CA ALA A 207 -1.53 13.97 5.15
C ALA A 207 -0.25 14.81 5.06
N ASN A 208 -0.13 15.61 3.99
CA ASN A 208 0.86 16.68 3.96
C ASN A 208 0.50 17.69 5.07
N VAL A 209 1.49 18.23 5.76
CA VAL A 209 1.25 19.21 6.85
C VAL A 209 0.59 20.51 6.37
N SER A 210 0.59 20.77 5.05
CA SER A 210 -0.16 21.87 4.44
C SER A 210 -1.66 21.60 4.30
N ALA A 211 -2.10 20.35 4.41
CA ALA A 211 -3.51 20.01 4.44
C ALA A 211 -4.16 20.61 5.70
N THR A 212 -5.28 21.27 5.52
CA THR A 212 -6.02 21.85 6.65
C THR A 212 -6.76 20.76 7.42
N GLN A 213 -7.01 20.98 8.70
CA GLN A 213 -7.80 20.05 9.50
C GLN A 213 -9.19 19.80 8.87
N ALA A 214 -9.82 20.83 8.33
CA ALA A 214 -11.11 20.70 7.65
C ALA A 214 -11.05 19.78 6.42
N GLN A 215 -9.94 19.82 5.66
CA GLN A 215 -9.74 18.91 4.52
C GLN A 215 -9.56 17.46 5.00
N GLU A 216 -8.80 17.25 6.08
CA GLU A 216 -8.60 15.92 6.68
C GLU A 216 -9.91 15.32 7.18
N GLU A 217 -10.70 16.09 7.95
CA GLU A 217 -11.98 15.68 8.50
C GLU A 217 -13.01 15.38 7.38
N THR A 218 -13.06 16.24 6.36
CA THR A 218 -13.95 16.05 5.21
C THR A 218 -13.56 14.78 4.43
N PHE A 219 -12.25 14.54 4.25
CA PHE A 219 -11.75 13.33 3.61
C PHE A 219 -12.13 12.06 4.39
N LEU A 220 -11.92 12.03 5.71
CA LEU A 220 -12.29 10.90 6.54
C LEU A 220 -13.80 10.65 6.54
N SER A 221 -14.61 11.70 6.60
CA SER A 221 -16.09 11.61 6.49
C SER A 221 -16.54 11.07 5.11
N MET A 222 -15.81 11.42 4.04
CA MET A 222 -16.07 10.84 2.72
C MET A 222 -15.77 9.33 2.70
N LEU A 223 -14.69 8.88 3.36
CA LEU A 223 -14.38 7.45 3.47
C LEU A 223 -15.50 6.69 4.18
N ASP A 224 -15.96 7.20 5.33
CA ASP A 224 -17.06 6.59 6.09
C ASP A 224 -18.33 6.49 5.22
N SER A 225 -18.65 7.56 4.50
CA SER A 225 -19.78 7.57 3.57
C SER A 225 -19.61 6.54 2.46
N ALA A 226 -18.42 6.45 1.86
CA ALA A 226 -18.12 5.50 0.80
C ALA A 226 -18.26 4.05 1.27
N ILE A 227 -17.79 3.72 2.48
CA ILE A 227 -17.95 2.39 3.09
C ILE A 227 -19.43 2.05 3.21
N ILE A 228 -20.27 2.96 3.75
CA ILE A 228 -21.71 2.75 3.90
C ILE A 228 -22.39 2.53 2.54
N TYR A 229 -22.01 3.30 1.52
CA TYR A 229 -22.57 3.15 0.17
C TYR A 229 -22.15 1.83 -0.48
N MET A 230 -20.89 1.41 -0.30
CA MET A 230 -20.39 0.12 -0.80
C MET A 230 -21.15 -1.06 -0.18
N GLU A 231 -21.44 -1.02 1.11
CA GLU A 231 -22.18 -2.07 1.81
C GLU A 231 -23.65 -2.18 1.33
N ARG A 232 -24.21 -1.09 0.85
CA ARG A 232 -25.58 -1.05 0.32
C ARG A 232 -25.70 -1.41 -1.16
N ASP A 233 -24.56 -1.44 -1.88
CA ASP A 233 -24.52 -1.83 -3.29
C ASP A 233 -24.54 -3.36 -3.40
N ALA A 234 -25.74 -3.94 -3.44
CA ALA A 234 -25.94 -5.40 -3.44
C ALA A 234 -25.23 -6.10 -4.62
N GLU A 235 -25.11 -5.44 -5.77
CA GLU A 235 -24.47 -6.02 -6.96
C GLU A 235 -22.96 -5.77 -6.99
N ASN A 236 -22.49 -4.78 -6.23
CA ASN A 236 -21.08 -4.43 -6.14
C ASN A 236 -20.39 -4.18 -7.51
N VAL A 237 -21.14 -3.70 -8.50
CA VAL A 237 -20.65 -3.56 -9.89
C VAL A 237 -19.42 -2.64 -9.95
N ILE A 238 -19.48 -1.49 -9.26
CA ILE A 238 -18.34 -0.55 -9.21
C ILE A 238 -17.14 -1.21 -8.55
N VAL A 239 -17.34 -1.85 -7.40
CA VAL A 239 -16.28 -2.56 -6.68
C VAL A 239 -15.65 -3.65 -7.54
N ARG A 240 -16.45 -4.48 -8.23
CA ARG A 240 -15.94 -5.51 -9.14
C ARG A 240 -15.10 -4.94 -10.27
N ASN A 241 -15.50 -3.79 -10.81
CA ASN A 241 -14.74 -3.10 -11.85
C ASN A 241 -13.41 -2.55 -11.32
N ILE A 242 -13.38 -1.95 -10.12
CA ILE A 242 -12.15 -1.51 -9.45
C ILE A 242 -11.19 -2.70 -9.27
N LEU A 243 -11.67 -3.82 -8.77
CA LEU A 243 -10.84 -5.01 -8.56
C LEU A 243 -10.23 -5.55 -9.86
N LYS A 244 -10.96 -5.48 -10.97
CA LYS A 244 -10.48 -5.93 -12.29
C LYS A 244 -9.51 -4.93 -12.93
N GLN A 245 -9.83 -3.64 -12.90
CA GLN A 245 -9.12 -2.63 -13.67
C GLN A 245 -7.99 -1.97 -12.87
N ASP A 246 -8.28 -1.48 -11.66
CA ASP A 246 -7.30 -0.77 -10.84
C ASP A 246 -6.40 -1.75 -10.06
N TYR A 247 -6.96 -2.85 -9.56
CA TYR A 247 -6.21 -3.87 -8.81
C TYR A 247 -5.64 -4.97 -9.70
N GLN A 248 -5.97 -4.97 -11.00
CA GLN A 248 -5.47 -5.92 -12.01
C GLN A 248 -5.70 -7.39 -11.63
N LEU A 249 -6.77 -7.67 -10.90
CA LEU A 249 -7.13 -9.04 -10.53
C LEU A 249 -7.83 -9.76 -11.69
N PRO A 250 -7.62 -11.07 -11.85
CA PRO A 250 -8.30 -11.83 -12.87
C PRO A 250 -9.83 -11.71 -12.73
N PRO A 251 -10.59 -11.48 -13.83
CA PRO A 251 -12.04 -11.33 -13.77
C PRO A 251 -12.75 -12.45 -13.01
N ALA A 252 -12.39 -13.70 -13.27
CA ALA A 252 -12.98 -14.86 -12.60
C ALA A 252 -12.79 -14.83 -11.07
N PHE A 253 -11.68 -14.26 -10.58
CA PHE A 253 -11.45 -14.08 -9.15
C PHE A 253 -12.19 -12.86 -8.61
N ALA A 254 -12.09 -11.72 -9.31
CA ALA A 254 -12.73 -10.48 -8.89
C ALA A 254 -14.25 -10.60 -8.78
N ASP A 255 -14.88 -11.29 -9.74
CA ASP A 255 -16.33 -11.49 -9.78
C ASP A 255 -16.86 -12.44 -8.68
N THR A 256 -16.00 -13.34 -8.18
CA THR A 256 -16.36 -14.33 -7.15
C THR A 256 -15.77 -14.04 -5.77
N LEU A 257 -15.01 -12.95 -5.63
CA LEU A 257 -14.45 -12.56 -4.34
C LEU A 257 -15.58 -12.23 -3.35
N GLU A 258 -15.60 -12.90 -2.22
CA GLU A 258 -16.44 -12.51 -1.08
C GLU A 258 -15.88 -11.22 -0.48
N LEU A 259 -16.64 -10.15 -0.62
CA LEU A 259 -16.26 -8.84 -0.11
C LEU A 259 -16.59 -8.78 1.38
N LYS A 260 -15.56 -8.72 2.20
CA LYS A 260 -15.72 -8.42 3.63
C LYS A 260 -15.98 -6.92 3.81
N PRO A 261 -16.72 -6.51 4.83
CA PRO A 261 -16.86 -5.10 5.18
C PRO A 261 -15.47 -4.45 5.32
N VAL A 262 -15.30 -3.29 4.71
CA VAL A 262 -14.11 -2.47 4.94
C VAL A 262 -14.29 -1.74 6.26
N ILE A 263 -13.31 -1.86 7.14
CA ILE A 263 -13.37 -1.18 8.45
C ILE A 263 -12.94 0.27 8.25
N ALA A 264 -13.76 1.19 8.79
CA ALA A 264 -13.45 2.61 8.76
C ALA A 264 -12.12 2.91 9.44
N PRO A 265 -11.33 3.89 8.93
CA PRO A 265 -10.09 4.29 9.57
C PRO A 265 -10.32 4.71 11.02
N SER A 266 -9.39 4.36 11.88
CA SER A 266 -9.45 4.60 13.33
C SER A 266 -8.36 5.57 13.79
N ALA A 267 -8.44 5.96 15.07
CA ALA A 267 -7.46 6.82 15.69
C ALA A 267 -6.04 6.20 15.67
N ILE A 268 -5.05 7.05 15.62
CA ILE A 268 -3.64 6.66 15.66
C ILE A 268 -3.26 6.26 17.09
N HIS A 269 -2.54 5.16 17.21
CA HIS A 269 -1.93 4.77 18.47
C HIS A 269 -0.48 5.25 18.53
N PRO A 270 -0.12 6.14 19.47
CA PRO A 270 1.24 6.69 19.54
C PRO A 270 2.34 5.62 19.69
N GLU A 271 2.01 4.48 20.31
CA GLU A 271 2.93 3.35 20.47
C GLU A 271 3.34 2.72 19.14
N ASP A 272 2.48 2.74 18.13
CA ASP A 272 2.77 2.17 16.81
C ASP A 272 3.89 2.97 16.12
N MET A 273 3.82 4.31 16.22
CA MET A 273 4.86 5.20 15.71
C MET A 273 6.20 4.94 16.40
N LYS A 274 6.18 4.79 17.72
CA LYS A 274 7.38 4.50 18.52
C LYS A 274 8.03 3.16 18.14
N ASP A 275 7.24 2.13 17.94
CA ASP A 275 7.74 0.82 17.52
C ASP A 275 8.37 0.88 16.12
N ALA A 276 7.75 1.62 15.19
CA ALA A 276 8.30 1.84 13.86
C ALA A 276 9.66 2.57 13.92
N GLU A 277 9.77 3.59 14.76
CA GLU A 277 11.04 4.32 14.97
C GLU A 277 12.14 3.42 15.55
N ILE A 278 11.81 2.63 16.58
CA ILE A 278 12.75 1.69 17.19
C ILE A 278 13.28 0.71 16.15
N TRP A 279 12.40 0.13 15.35
CA TRP A 279 12.81 -0.82 14.31
C TRP A 279 13.67 -0.17 13.22
N LEU A 280 13.29 1.01 12.74
CA LEU A 280 14.07 1.78 11.75
C LEU A 280 15.47 2.12 12.26
N ASN A 281 15.60 2.54 13.53
CA ASN A 281 16.89 2.88 14.13
C ASN A 281 17.79 1.63 14.27
N LYS A 282 17.23 0.48 14.66
CA LYS A 282 17.97 -0.79 14.68
C LYS A 282 18.49 -1.18 13.29
N ARG A 283 17.71 -0.93 12.24
CA ARG A 283 18.11 -1.20 10.84
C ARG A 283 19.20 -0.26 10.34
N LYS A 284 19.23 1.01 10.77
CA LYS A 284 20.29 1.95 10.45
C LYS A 284 21.63 1.57 11.12
N ALA A 285 21.58 1.06 12.34
CA ALA A 285 22.78 0.66 13.10
C ALA A 285 23.45 -0.62 12.57
N LYS A 286 22.75 -1.44 11.79
CA LYS A 286 23.30 -2.68 11.17
C LYS A 286 23.96 -2.45 9.81
N LYS A 287 23.95 -1.23 9.28
CA LYS A 287 24.64 -0.83 8.03
C LYS A 287 25.98 -0.19 8.34
#